data_f749bb2c8968650d6ec4f084ac122fcf
#
_entry.id   f749bb2c8968650d6ec4f084ac122fcf
#
_cell.length_a   1.000
_cell.length_b   1.000
_cell.length_c   1.000
_cell.angle_alpha   90.00
_cell.angle_beta   90.00
_cell.angle_gamma   90.00
#
_symmetry.space_group_name_H-M   'P 1'
#
loop_
_entity.id
_entity.type
_entity.pdbx_description
1 polymer ?
#
loop_
_entity_poly.entity_id
_entity_poly.type
_entity_poly.pdbx_seq_one_letter_code
_entity_poly.pdbx_strand_id
1 'polypeptide(L)'
;SCMRQEKPLPAELSRAESVMWEHPDSALSILRSMPQSSLSSGKNYATWALLLAQARDKVYGKRLPDSLNIPSSDKLVQDAMDYFEKEDDLKRMAQAYYYKGQLLEDQKKLTEAIPLFLKSKDIMTRLDEPLFTYLICQSLGNTYRYQDLYEESLVQLKDAYQYALRSGNGERISYALSELGRTYVHINEMDSALFYFGKSLENAKRLGNLELEAMAMGELGVVYNELSQGEKALHYTRKELDLCLQVSSLHKLPQIYYKIGSAFWSLGQLDSAKVYFQKSLETDNLYTLSEAYEVLYYICVEQKLYKEAIEYNNQYLIYSDSLQVINHAGELAEIQARYDHERLLNINNQLKLEKTNQEIIGLFVTAVLLILIIVYQYRVLRKEKSLAHAREQIRIYKESIRENENRIKENEQLIATLNNKQQEIDEIVSENKSLLDQNAESHKEIEKYEELLKSSYKKLDEQLPYFDKLKDLKEHPKYLKDADWSLIINWTNLQYHQFYTRLEKDFPDFSELDKRYCCLIKMGFSSSQIAVFANSLPESVSKQKQRIKQRIKKSKQIPSDVSFLLDQYLKEY
;
A
#
# COMPACT_ATOMS: atom_id res chain seq x y z
N SER A 1 23.20 18.78 25.58
CA SER A 1 21.83 18.23 25.61
C SER A 1 21.49 17.90 27.06
N CYS A 2 20.70 18.78 27.72
CA CYS A 2 20.09 18.43 29.01
C CYS A 2 19.03 17.34 28.74
N MET A 3 19.30 16.12 29.16
CA MET A 3 18.25 15.12 29.34
C MET A 3 17.26 15.70 30.37
N ARG A 4 16.10 16.17 29.91
CA ARG A 4 14.94 16.41 30.80
C ARG A 4 14.60 15.04 31.40
N GLN A 5 14.87 14.82 32.68
CA GLN A 5 14.30 13.68 33.40
C GLN A 5 12.77 13.83 33.32
N GLU A 6 12.15 12.98 32.51
CA GLU A 6 10.71 12.92 32.42
C GLU A 6 10.15 12.56 33.80
N LYS A 7 9.32 13.43 34.36
CA LYS A 7 8.58 13.10 35.60
C LYS A 7 7.71 11.88 35.30
N PRO A 8 7.75 10.85 36.16
CA PRO A 8 6.89 9.70 35.99
C PRO A 8 5.42 10.10 36.00
N LEU A 9 4.61 9.37 35.24
CA LEU A 9 3.15 9.58 35.24
C LEU A 9 2.59 9.38 36.65
N PRO A 10 1.52 10.09 37.04
CA PRO A 10 0.77 9.80 38.25
C PRO A 10 0.42 8.32 38.35
N ALA A 11 0.51 7.75 39.58
CA ALA A 11 0.26 6.34 39.82
C ALA A 11 -1.13 5.90 39.34
N GLU A 12 -2.11 6.78 39.45
CA GLU A 12 -3.49 6.57 39.01
C GLU A 12 -3.58 6.40 37.48
N LEU A 13 -2.86 7.21 36.72
CA LEU A 13 -2.83 7.08 35.25
C LEU A 13 -2.20 5.75 34.83
N SER A 14 -1.07 5.38 35.43
CA SER A 14 -0.40 4.11 35.16
C SER A 14 -1.29 2.92 35.55
N ARG A 15 -2.02 3.02 36.65
CA ARG A 15 -2.97 2.00 37.09
C ARG A 15 -4.17 1.90 36.15
N ALA A 16 -4.74 3.02 35.72
CA ALA A 16 -5.84 3.04 34.76
C ALA A 16 -5.41 2.40 33.44
N GLU A 17 -4.20 2.74 32.94
CA GLU A 17 -3.65 2.16 31.72
C GLU A 17 -3.46 0.65 31.84
N SER A 18 -2.95 0.14 32.97
CA SER A 18 -2.70 -1.29 33.17
C SER A 18 -3.96 -2.15 33.18
N VAL A 19 -5.08 -1.62 33.69
CA VAL A 19 -6.36 -2.36 33.78
C VAL A 19 -7.31 -2.09 32.61
N MET A 20 -6.91 -1.24 31.69
CA MET A 20 -7.76 -0.73 30.60
C MET A 20 -8.38 -1.83 29.72
N TRP A 21 -7.66 -2.91 29.50
CA TRP A 21 -8.09 -3.98 28.60
C TRP A 21 -8.95 -5.03 29.27
N GLU A 22 -8.65 -5.37 30.53
CA GLU A 22 -9.34 -6.42 31.26
C GLU A 22 -10.53 -5.87 32.07
N HIS A 23 -10.40 -4.65 32.60
CA HIS A 23 -11.39 -4.03 33.49
C HIS A 23 -11.62 -2.55 33.11
N PRO A 24 -12.20 -2.24 31.93
CA PRO A 24 -12.37 -0.86 31.44
C PRO A 24 -13.26 -0.01 32.39
N ASP A 25 -14.26 -0.61 33.07
CA ASP A 25 -15.08 0.08 34.06
C ASP A 25 -14.25 0.58 35.25
N SER A 26 -13.30 -0.25 35.71
CA SER A 26 -12.35 0.12 36.76
C SER A 26 -11.42 1.24 36.31
N ALA A 27 -10.90 1.16 35.06
CA ALA A 27 -10.10 2.22 34.47
C ALA A 27 -10.88 3.55 34.40
N LEU A 28 -12.13 3.49 33.95
CA LEU A 28 -13.02 4.65 33.85
C LEU A 28 -13.29 5.26 35.25
N SER A 29 -13.52 4.43 36.26
CA SER A 29 -13.73 4.89 37.63
C SER A 29 -12.49 5.59 38.19
N ILE A 30 -11.29 5.03 38.00
CA ILE A 30 -10.01 5.63 38.42
C ILE A 30 -9.85 7.00 37.73
N LEU A 31 -10.01 7.07 36.38
CA LEU A 31 -9.83 8.29 35.63
C LEU A 31 -10.81 9.41 36.03
N ARG A 32 -12.05 9.07 36.38
CA ARG A 32 -13.07 10.01 36.86
C ARG A 32 -12.80 10.56 38.25
N SER A 33 -12.17 9.76 39.10
CA SER A 33 -11.85 10.14 40.49
C SER A 33 -10.59 10.98 40.63
N MET A 34 -9.83 11.18 39.55
CA MET A 34 -8.57 11.92 39.57
C MET A 34 -8.76 13.41 39.87
N PRO A 35 -8.01 13.97 40.84
CA PRO A 35 -8.09 15.38 41.15
C PRO A 35 -7.49 16.24 40.04
N GLN A 36 -8.09 17.38 39.74
CA GLN A 36 -7.60 18.30 38.68
C GLN A 36 -6.16 18.78 38.94
N SER A 37 -5.73 18.86 40.19
CA SER A 37 -4.35 19.20 40.55
C SER A 37 -3.30 18.22 39.97
N SER A 38 -3.65 16.94 39.83
CA SER A 38 -2.79 15.91 39.21
C SER A 38 -2.68 16.07 37.70
N LEU A 39 -3.58 16.80 37.08
CA LEU A 39 -3.68 17.03 35.62
C LEU A 39 -3.08 18.38 35.19
N SER A 40 -2.34 19.06 36.08
CA SER A 40 -1.77 20.39 35.83
C SER A 40 -0.66 20.41 34.77
N SER A 41 0.02 19.29 34.51
CA SER A 41 1.01 19.18 33.42
C SER A 41 0.32 18.82 32.10
N GLY A 42 0.80 19.39 30.98
CA GLY A 42 0.26 19.08 29.66
C GLY A 42 0.29 17.57 29.36
N LYS A 43 1.39 16.88 29.71
CA LYS A 43 1.54 15.41 29.56
C LYS A 43 0.51 14.63 30.35
N ASN A 44 0.31 15.00 31.62
CA ASN A 44 -0.66 14.29 32.47
C ASN A 44 -2.08 14.48 31.97
N TYR A 45 -2.45 15.71 31.60
CA TYR A 45 -3.76 16.00 31.04
C TYR A 45 -4.00 15.26 29.72
N ALA A 46 -3.05 15.33 28.79
CA ALA A 46 -3.17 14.65 27.49
C ALA A 46 -3.27 13.11 27.65
N THR A 47 -2.47 12.54 28.56
CA THR A 47 -2.55 11.10 28.88
C THR A 47 -3.90 10.74 29.50
N TRP A 48 -4.36 11.53 30.49
CA TRP A 48 -5.68 11.34 31.10
C TRP A 48 -6.81 11.45 30.05
N ALA A 49 -6.77 12.47 29.20
CA ALA A 49 -7.77 12.70 28.17
C ALA A 49 -7.87 11.50 27.20
N LEU A 50 -6.72 11.01 26.74
CA LEU A 50 -6.66 9.85 25.86
C LEU A 50 -7.19 8.58 26.55
N LEU A 51 -6.73 8.30 27.76
CA LEU A 51 -7.18 7.13 28.53
C LEU A 51 -8.67 7.21 28.88
N LEU A 52 -9.17 8.41 29.19
CA LEU A 52 -10.59 8.60 29.47
C LEU A 52 -11.46 8.37 28.23
N ALA A 53 -11.03 8.86 27.06
CA ALA A 53 -11.72 8.57 25.80
C ALA A 53 -11.70 7.07 25.49
N GLN A 54 -10.56 6.42 25.68
CA GLN A 54 -10.40 4.96 25.53
C GLN A 54 -11.31 4.17 26.46
N ALA A 55 -11.34 4.51 27.74
CA ALA A 55 -12.18 3.82 28.72
C ALA A 55 -13.68 3.98 28.40
N ARG A 56 -14.07 5.17 27.96
CA ARG A 56 -15.45 5.45 27.54
C ARG A 56 -15.87 4.62 26.33
N ASP A 57 -15.02 4.58 25.32
CA ASP A 57 -15.25 3.77 24.13
C ASP A 57 -15.48 2.30 24.52
N LYS A 58 -14.63 1.75 25.39
CA LYS A 58 -14.73 0.36 25.84
C LYS A 58 -15.95 0.04 26.71
N VAL A 59 -16.37 0.99 27.55
CA VAL A 59 -17.50 0.78 28.50
C VAL A 59 -18.85 1.05 27.82
N TYR A 60 -18.95 2.11 27.05
CA TYR A 60 -20.24 2.56 26.51
C TYR A 60 -20.39 2.29 25.01
N GLY A 61 -19.29 2.08 24.29
CA GLY A 61 -19.30 2.00 22.83
C GLY A 61 -19.97 3.24 22.24
N LYS A 62 -20.92 3.03 21.32
CA LYS A 62 -21.69 4.11 20.67
C LYS A 62 -22.82 4.71 21.55
N ARG A 63 -23.07 4.15 22.75
CA ARG A 63 -24.18 4.56 23.64
C ARG A 63 -23.71 5.42 24.79
N LEU A 64 -23.07 6.57 24.51
CA LEU A 64 -22.68 7.51 25.58
C LEU A 64 -23.94 8.15 26.21
N PRO A 65 -24.13 8.09 27.54
CA PRO A 65 -25.19 8.84 28.20
C PRO A 65 -24.90 10.35 28.14
N ASP A 66 -25.85 11.16 27.66
CA ASP A 66 -25.75 12.62 27.56
C ASP A 66 -25.58 13.35 28.91
N SER A 67 -25.72 12.64 30.03
CA SER A 67 -25.82 13.21 31.39
C SER A 67 -24.47 13.48 32.09
N LEU A 68 -23.33 13.31 31.41
CA LEU A 68 -22.03 13.42 32.06
C LEU A 68 -21.42 14.81 31.83
N ASN A 69 -21.25 15.56 32.91
CA ASN A 69 -20.60 16.89 32.96
C ASN A 69 -19.07 16.81 32.69
N ILE A 70 -18.66 16.11 31.63
CA ILE A 70 -17.27 15.82 31.24
C ILE A 70 -17.12 16.22 29.77
N PRO A 71 -15.94 16.74 29.33
CA PRO A 71 -15.68 17.07 27.94
C PRO A 71 -16.07 15.95 27.00
N SER A 72 -16.56 16.27 25.80
CA SER A 72 -16.87 15.27 24.76
C SER A 72 -15.64 14.43 24.44
N SER A 73 -15.82 13.17 24.06
CA SER A 73 -14.70 12.30 23.67
C SER A 73 -13.91 12.92 22.51
N ASP A 74 -14.58 13.64 21.62
CA ASP A 74 -13.92 14.33 20.50
C ASP A 74 -12.93 15.39 20.99
N LYS A 75 -13.32 16.22 21.97
CA LYS A 75 -12.42 17.23 22.54
C LYS A 75 -11.25 16.57 23.29
N LEU A 76 -11.51 15.54 24.07
CA LEU A 76 -10.46 14.83 24.82
C LEU A 76 -9.40 14.24 23.89
N VAL A 77 -9.84 13.58 22.83
CA VAL A 77 -8.92 12.98 21.86
C VAL A 77 -8.19 14.06 21.07
N GLN A 78 -8.85 15.16 20.70
CA GLN A 78 -8.20 16.27 20.02
C GLN A 78 -7.11 16.91 20.89
N ASP A 79 -7.41 17.21 22.17
CA ASP A 79 -6.43 17.77 23.10
C ASP A 79 -5.22 16.83 23.30
N ALA A 80 -5.46 15.52 23.35
CA ALA A 80 -4.40 14.53 23.43
C ALA A 80 -3.55 14.48 22.15
N MET A 81 -4.19 14.50 20.98
CA MET A 81 -3.52 14.48 19.67
C MET A 81 -2.64 15.72 19.49
N ASP A 82 -3.18 16.93 19.78
CA ASP A 82 -2.45 18.19 19.68
C ASP A 82 -1.21 18.25 20.58
N TYR A 83 -1.25 17.54 21.71
CA TYR A 83 -0.13 17.42 22.62
C TYR A 83 0.91 16.42 22.09
N PHE A 84 0.49 15.17 21.80
CA PHE A 84 1.42 14.11 21.44
C PHE A 84 2.04 14.26 20.05
N GLU A 85 1.43 15.03 19.14
CA GLU A 85 2.06 15.41 17.86
C GLU A 85 3.32 16.28 18.03
N LYS A 86 3.45 16.98 19.19
CA LYS A 86 4.60 17.85 19.51
C LYS A 86 5.64 17.18 20.40
N GLU A 87 5.31 16.02 20.94
CA GLU A 87 6.14 15.26 21.85
C GLU A 87 6.64 13.97 21.17
N ASP A 88 7.69 13.38 21.71
CA ASP A 88 8.31 12.16 21.13
C ASP A 88 7.67 10.87 21.72
N ASP A 89 6.36 10.90 22.02
CA ASP A 89 5.60 9.74 22.52
C ASP A 89 4.79 9.12 21.37
N LEU A 90 5.49 8.39 20.51
CA LEU A 90 4.91 7.78 19.30
C LEU A 90 3.74 6.86 19.62
N LYS A 91 3.79 6.10 20.73
CA LYS A 91 2.73 5.17 21.12
C LYS A 91 1.42 5.91 21.41
N ARG A 92 1.45 6.94 22.25
CA ARG A 92 0.26 7.71 22.61
C ARG A 92 -0.24 8.56 21.43
N MET A 93 0.65 9.06 20.61
CA MET A 93 0.28 9.73 19.37
C MET A 93 -0.52 8.80 18.44
N ALA A 94 -0.04 7.58 18.22
CA ALA A 94 -0.74 6.60 17.39
C ALA A 94 -2.09 6.20 17.98
N GLN A 95 -2.18 6.05 19.32
CA GLN A 95 -3.45 5.80 20.00
C GLN A 95 -4.43 6.98 19.81
N ALA A 96 -3.96 8.22 19.90
CA ALA A 96 -4.79 9.39 19.69
C ALA A 96 -5.32 9.45 18.23
N TYR A 97 -4.49 9.17 17.24
CA TYR A 97 -4.94 9.04 15.84
C TYR A 97 -6.01 7.96 15.68
N TYR A 98 -5.83 6.80 16.28
CA TYR A 98 -6.81 5.71 16.22
C TYR A 98 -8.17 6.13 16.78
N TYR A 99 -8.20 6.67 18.01
CA TYR A 99 -9.47 7.07 18.65
C TYR A 99 -10.11 8.28 17.96
N LYS A 100 -9.31 9.21 17.39
CA LYS A 100 -9.87 10.27 16.54
C LYS A 100 -10.49 9.70 15.27
N GLY A 101 -9.83 8.74 14.65
CA GLY A 101 -10.35 8.03 13.49
C GLY A 101 -11.69 7.34 13.79
N GLN A 102 -11.81 6.65 14.94
CA GLN A 102 -13.08 6.02 15.36
C GLN A 102 -14.20 7.04 15.57
N LEU A 103 -13.91 8.18 16.23
CA LEU A 103 -14.90 9.24 16.40
C LEU A 103 -15.39 9.82 15.08
N LEU A 104 -14.49 9.96 14.11
CA LEU A 104 -14.84 10.40 12.75
C LEU A 104 -15.65 9.33 12.00
N GLU A 105 -15.31 8.06 12.17
CA GLU A 105 -16.08 6.93 11.62
C GLU A 105 -17.52 6.93 12.16
N ASP A 106 -17.69 7.14 13.47
CA ASP A 106 -19.02 7.26 14.10
C ASP A 106 -19.81 8.46 13.56
N GLN A 107 -19.14 9.55 13.22
CA GLN A 107 -19.72 10.73 12.56
C GLN A 107 -19.94 10.53 11.04
N LYS A 108 -19.66 9.35 10.49
CA LYS A 108 -19.72 9.04 9.05
C LYS A 108 -18.72 9.86 8.19
N LYS A 109 -17.69 10.45 8.81
CA LYS A 109 -16.61 11.18 8.14
C LYS A 109 -15.46 10.24 7.77
N LEU A 110 -15.77 9.25 6.94
CA LEU A 110 -14.87 8.12 6.65
C LEU A 110 -13.57 8.57 5.97
N THR A 111 -13.61 9.60 5.14
CA THR A 111 -12.43 10.18 4.47
C THR A 111 -11.45 10.81 5.43
N GLU A 112 -11.94 11.43 6.49
CA GLU A 112 -11.07 12.03 7.51
C GLU A 112 -10.52 10.94 8.45
N ALA A 113 -11.26 9.85 8.67
CA ALA A 113 -10.88 8.73 9.54
C ALA A 113 -9.73 7.90 8.95
N ILE A 114 -9.81 7.53 7.67
CA ILE A 114 -8.83 6.65 7.00
C ILE A 114 -7.37 7.13 7.15
N PRO A 115 -7.03 8.41 6.86
CA PRO A 115 -5.66 8.90 7.02
C PRO A 115 -5.13 8.79 8.45
N LEU A 116 -5.99 8.96 9.45
CA LEU A 116 -5.61 8.83 10.86
C LEU A 116 -5.35 7.36 11.23
N PHE A 117 -6.20 6.45 10.78
CA PHE A 117 -5.95 5.02 10.94
C PHE A 117 -4.65 4.57 10.27
N LEU A 118 -4.35 5.07 9.06
CA LEU A 118 -3.11 4.75 8.35
C LEU A 118 -1.87 5.27 9.09
N LYS A 119 -1.91 6.52 9.61
CA LYS A 119 -0.84 7.06 10.45
C LYS A 119 -0.63 6.22 11.70
N SER A 120 -1.72 5.86 12.37
CA SER A 120 -1.69 5.01 13.56
C SER A 120 -1.10 3.63 13.23
N LYS A 121 -1.52 3.00 12.13
CA LYS A 121 -1.03 1.69 11.67
C LYS A 121 0.49 1.71 11.44
N ASP A 122 0.99 2.72 10.72
CA ASP A 122 2.42 2.84 10.41
C ASP A 122 3.26 2.91 11.69
N ILE A 123 2.84 3.71 12.66
CA ILE A 123 3.55 3.85 13.93
C ILE A 123 3.47 2.55 14.76
N MET A 124 2.27 1.98 14.93
CA MET A 124 2.07 0.81 15.78
C MET A 124 2.74 -0.45 15.21
N THR A 125 2.82 -0.54 13.88
CA THR A 125 3.57 -1.61 13.21
C THR A 125 5.06 -1.51 13.50
N ARG A 126 5.64 -0.29 13.48
CA ARG A 126 7.06 -0.06 13.81
C ARG A 126 7.36 -0.30 15.29
N LEU A 127 6.42 -0.02 16.18
CA LEU A 127 6.54 -0.27 17.62
C LEU A 127 6.33 -1.74 17.99
N ASP A 128 5.95 -2.58 17.05
CA ASP A 128 5.63 -4.00 17.25
C ASP A 128 4.52 -4.24 18.29
N GLU A 129 3.42 -3.48 18.18
CA GLU A 129 2.25 -3.55 19.05
C GLU A 129 1.10 -4.34 18.36
N PRO A 130 1.14 -5.68 18.34
CA PRO A 130 0.26 -6.48 17.49
C PRO A 130 -1.21 -6.34 17.83
N LEU A 131 -1.57 -6.24 19.12
CA LEU A 131 -2.95 -6.09 19.54
C LEU A 131 -3.55 -4.76 19.05
N PHE A 132 -2.78 -3.68 19.16
CA PHE A 132 -3.26 -2.38 18.72
C PHE A 132 -3.30 -2.27 17.20
N THR A 133 -2.30 -2.84 16.52
CA THR A 133 -2.28 -2.91 15.05
C THR A 133 -3.45 -3.74 14.51
N TYR A 134 -3.84 -4.82 15.20
CA TYR A 134 -5.06 -5.56 14.91
C TYR A 134 -6.29 -4.65 14.91
N LEU A 135 -6.50 -3.85 15.99
CA LEU A 135 -7.66 -2.97 16.10
C LEU A 135 -7.72 -1.96 14.94
N ILE A 136 -6.57 -1.37 14.60
CA ILE A 136 -6.49 -0.40 13.51
C ILE A 136 -6.81 -1.06 12.16
N CYS A 137 -6.23 -2.24 11.89
CA CYS A 137 -6.49 -2.97 10.65
C CYS A 137 -7.96 -3.40 10.56
N GLN A 138 -8.59 -3.79 11.67
CA GLN A 138 -10.01 -4.11 11.72
C GLN A 138 -10.88 -2.89 11.41
N SER A 139 -10.60 -1.74 12.04
CA SER A 139 -11.31 -0.48 11.75
C SER A 139 -11.15 -0.07 10.29
N LEU A 140 -9.93 -0.07 9.76
CA LEU A 140 -9.68 0.19 8.32
C LEU A 140 -10.46 -0.75 7.42
N GLY A 141 -10.43 -2.05 7.71
CA GLY A 141 -11.15 -3.05 6.92
C GLY A 141 -12.66 -2.80 6.92
N ASN A 142 -13.22 -2.50 8.08
CA ASN A 142 -14.65 -2.18 8.19
C ASN A 142 -14.99 -0.85 7.49
N THR A 143 -14.16 0.18 7.65
CA THR A 143 -14.35 1.47 6.98
C THR A 143 -14.32 1.31 5.46
N TYR A 144 -13.39 0.52 4.92
CA TYR A 144 -13.37 0.22 3.48
C TYR A 144 -14.58 -0.58 3.02
N ARG A 145 -15.06 -1.55 3.81
CA ARG A 145 -16.28 -2.31 3.49
C ARG A 145 -17.51 -1.41 3.45
N TYR A 146 -17.64 -0.45 4.36
CA TYR A 146 -18.74 0.54 4.33
C TYR A 146 -18.70 1.46 3.10
N GLN A 147 -17.56 1.52 2.42
CA GLN A 147 -17.38 2.26 1.17
C GLN A 147 -17.42 1.36 -0.07
N ASP A 148 -17.88 0.11 0.06
CA ASP A 148 -17.87 -0.92 -0.98
C ASP A 148 -16.48 -1.18 -1.61
N LEU A 149 -15.41 -0.77 -0.92
CA LEU A 149 -14.01 -1.03 -1.28
C LEU A 149 -13.58 -2.39 -0.72
N TYR A 150 -14.19 -3.46 -1.25
CA TYR A 150 -14.06 -4.80 -0.68
C TYR A 150 -12.66 -5.40 -0.83
N GLU A 151 -11.94 -5.07 -1.91
CA GLU A 151 -10.57 -5.54 -2.11
C GLU A 151 -9.61 -4.95 -1.05
N GLU A 152 -9.72 -3.64 -0.81
CA GLU A 152 -8.97 -2.94 0.23
C GLU A 152 -9.37 -3.43 1.63
N SER A 153 -10.66 -3.64 1.85
CA SER A 153 -11.18 -4.23 3.09
C SER A 153 -10.53 -5.59 3.36
N LEU A 154 -10.54 -6.51 2.38
CA LEU A 154 -9.93 -7.83 2.52
C LEU A 154 -8.43 -7.76 2.83
N VAL A 155 -7.69 -6.81 2.24
CA VAL A 155 -6.27 -6.62 2.55
C VAL A 155 -6.09 -6.27 4.03
N GLN A 156 -6.86 -5.28 4.53
CA GLN A 156 -6.74 -4.85 5.93
C GLN A 156 -7.22 -5.93 6.91
N LEU A 157 -8.30 -6.63 6.59
CA LEU A 157 -8.84 -7.69 7.47
C LEU A 157 -7.94 -8.94 7.51
N LYS A 158 -7.24 -9.26 6.42
CA LYS A 158 -6.20 -10.30 6.43
C LYS A 158 -5.02 -9.88 7.31
N ASP A 159 -4.59 -8.63 7.23
CA ASP A 159 -3.59 -8.08 8.16
C ASP A 159 -4.10 -8.15 9.61
N ALA A 160 -5.35 -7.74 9.88
CA ALA A 160 -5.96 -7.83 11.19
C ALA A 160 -5.91 -9.27 11.74
N TYR A 161 -6.26 -10.25 10.91
CA TYR A 161 -6.18 -11.65 11.30
C TYR A 161 -4.75 -12.09 11.67
N GLN A 162 -3.74 -11.68 10.88
CA GLN A 162 -2.34 -11.98 11.19
C GLN A 162 -1.89 -11.33 12.51
N TYR A 163 -2.27 -10.08 12.76
CA TYR A 163 -1.95 -9.41 14.02
C TYR A 163 -2.73 -9.98 15.20
N ALA A 164 -3.98 -10.43 15.01
CA ALA A 164 -4.72 -11.16 16.03
C ALA A 164 -4.01 -12.47 16.43
N LEU A 165 -3.50 -13.22 15.46
CA LEU A 165 -2.69 -14.43 15.70
C LEU A 165 -1.41 -14.09 16.50
N ARG A 166 -0.68 -13.04 16.09
CA ARG A 166 0.55 -12.60 16.77
C ARG A 166 0.29 -12.13 18.20
N SER A 167 -0.86 -11.51 18.46
CA SER A 167 -1.24 -11.07 19.81
C SER A 167 -1.59 -12.23 20.75
N GLY A 168 -1.85 -13.42 20.20
CA GLY A 168 -2.31 -14.58 20.97
C GLY A 168 -3.72 -14.45 21.55
N ASN A 169 -4.46 -13.36 21.24
CA ASN A 169 -5.79 -13.13 21.75
C ASN A 169 -6.84 -13.90 20.94
N GLY A 170 -7.33 -15.00 21.51
CA GLY A 170 -8.27 -15.90 20.84
C GLY A 170 -9.59 -15.24 20.43
N GLU A 171 -10.10 -14.29 21.21
CA GLU A 171 -11.35 -13.57 20.88
C GLU A 171 -11.15 -12.70 19.64
N ARG A 172 -10.00 -11.98 19.55
CA ARG A 172 -9.67 -11.16 18.40
C ARG A 172 -9.51 -11.97 17.13
N ILE A 173 -9.00 -13.20 17.26
CA ILE A 173 -8.95 -14.15 16.14
C ILE A 173 -10.36 -14.46 15.61
N SER A 174 -11.32 -14.76 16.52
CA SER A 174 -12.72 -15.01 16.11
C SER A 174 -13.35 -13.79 15.44
N TYR A 175 -13.16 -12.59 15.99
CA TYR A 175 -13.67 -11.37 15.36
C TYR A 175 -13.05 -11.13 13.98
N ALA A 176 -11.74 -11.24 13.83
CA ALA A 176 -11.06 -11.05 12.54
C ALA A 176 -11.57 -12.04 11.47
N LEU A 177 -11.75 -13.31 11.85
CA LEU A 177 -12.31 -14.32 10.97
C LEU A 177 -13.76 -14.00 10.57
N SER A 178 -14.58 -13.50 11.51
CA SER A 178 -15.96 -13.11 11.22
C SER A 178 -16.02 -11.89 10.30
N GLU A 179 -15.16 -10.89 10.48
CA GLU A 179 -15.12 -9.73 9.57
C GLU A 179 -14.69 -10.11 8.15
N LEU A 180 -13.72 -11.04 8.01
CA LEU A 180 -13.36 -11.61 6.71
C LEU A 180 -14.57 -12.31 6.07
N GLY A 181 -15.27 -13.16 6.84
CA GLY A 181 -16.48 -13.84 6.36
C GLY A 181 -17.55 -12.87 5.87
N ARG A 182 -17.84 -11.81 6.64
CA ARG A 182 -18.81 -10.77 6.25
C ARG A 182 -18.40 -10.08 4.94
N THR A 183 -17.14 -9.74 4.78
CA THR A 183 -16.68 -9.11 3.53
C THR A 183 -16.82 -10.05 2.34
N TYR A 184 -16.58 -11.36 2.52
CA TYR A 184 -16.82 -12.35 1.48
C TYR A 184 -18.31 -12.51 1.13
N VAL A 185 -19.22 -12.34 2.09
CA VAL A 185 -20.68 -12.28 1.81
C VAL A 185 -21.00 -11.10 0.88
N HIS A 186 -20.46 -9.91 1.16
CA HIS A 186 -20.69 -8.72 0.34
C HIS A 186 -20.24 -8.86 -1.12
N ILE A 187 -19.19 -9.63 -1.37
CA ILE A 187 -18.72 -9.91 -2.74
C ILE A 187 -19.32 -11.19 -3.33
N ASN A 188 -20.32 -11.76 -2.67
CA ASN A 188 -21.03 -12.98 -3.06
C ASN A 188 -20.14 -14.24 -3.19
N GLU A 189 -19.07 -14.31 -2.39
CA GLU A 189 -18.16 -15.46 -2.30
C GLU A 189 -18.54 -16.34 -1.10
N MET A 190 -19.68 -17.03 -1.22
CA MET A 190 -20.31 -17.73 -0.10
C MET A 190 -19.47 -18.89 0.46
N ASP A 191 -18.72 -19.60 -0.40
CA ASP A 191 -17.83 -20.69 0.06
C ASP A 191 -16.71 -20.13 0.95
N SER A 192 -16.14 -18.99 0.58
CA SER A 192 -15.13 -18.28 1.40
C SER A 192 -15.74 -17.80 2.71
N ALA A 193 -16.96 -17.26 2.67
CA ALA A 193 -17.67 -16.83 3.89
C ALA A 193 -17.89 -18.01 4.85
N LEU A 194 -18.39 -19.14 4.36
CA LEU A 194 -18.58 -20.37 5.14
C LEU A 194 -17.26 -20.87 5.76
N PHE A 195 -16.18 -20.82 5.00
CA PHE A 195 -14.85 -21.19 5.51
C PHE A 195 -14.42 -20.32 6.69
N TYR A 196 -14.50 -19.00 6.54
CA TYR A 196 -14.05 -18.08 7.59
C TYR A 196 -14.97 -18.10 8.82
N PHE A 197 -16.28 -18.15 8.65
CA PHE A 197 -17.23 -18.31 9.77
C PHE A 197 -17.09 -19.68 10.45
N GLY A 198 -16.82 -20.75 9.70
CA GLY A 198 -16.52 -22.06 10.24
C GLY A 198 -15.26 -22.05 11.13
N LYS A 199 -14.21 -21.35 10.68
CA LYS A 199 -12.98 -21.13 11.46
C LYS A 199 -13.24 -20.28 12.71
N SER A 200 -14.07 -19.25 12.62
CA SER A 200 -14.48 -18.44 13.78
C SER A 200 -15.21 -19.30 14.82
N LEU A 201 -16.14 -20.14 14.37
CA LEU A 201 -16.89 -21.07 15.22
C LEU A 201 -15.96 -22.09 15.90
N GLU A 202 -15.03 -22.69 15.15
CA GLU A 202 -14.03 -23.63 15.69
C GLU A 202 -13.21 -22.97 16.81
N ASN A 203 -12.73 -21.74 16.56
CA ASN A 203 -11.95 -20.98 17.54
C ASN A 203 -12.79 -20.61 18.77
N ALA A 204 -14.04 -20.15 18.57
CA ALA A 204 -14.96 -19.80 19.66
C ALA A 204 -15.23 -21.01 20.59
N LYS A 205 -15.45 -22.19 20.01
CA LYS A 205 -15.60 -23.44 20.76
C LYS A 205 -14.35 -23.81 21.53
N ARG A 206 -13.18 -23.67 20.94
CA ARG A 206 -11.89 -23.92 21.60
C ARG A 206 -11.66 -22.98 22.79
N LEU A 207 -12.17 -21.76 22.73
CA LEU A 207 -12.12 -20.78 23.82
C LEU A 207 -13.19 -21.03 24.90
N GLY A 208 -14.21 -21.84 24.62
CA GLY A 208 -15.39 -21.97 25.48
C GLY A 208 -16.21 -20.68 25.59
N ASN A 209 -16.08 -19.76 24.62
CA ASN A 209 -16.76 -18.47 24.64
C ASN A 209 -18.10 -18.58 23.88
N LEU A 210 -19.18 -18.72 24.65
CA LEU A 210 -20.54 -18.92 24.12
C LEU A 210 -21.06 -17.72 23.33
N GLU A 211 -20.62 -16.50 23.63
CA GLU A 211 -21.00 -15.30 22.86
C GLU A 211 -20.43 -15.30 21.46
N LEU A 212 -19.13 -15.66 21.34
CA LEU A 212 -18.46 -15.79 20.04
C LEU A 212 -19.01 -16.99 19.26
N GLU A 213 -19.35 -18.07 19.96
CA GLU A 213 -19.98 -19.23 19.34
C GLU A 213 -21.36 -18.85 18.77
N ALA A 214 -22.19 -18.14 19.54
CA ALA A 214 -23.47 -17.62 19.10
C ALA A 214 -23.31 -16.72 17.86
N MET A 215 -22.38 -15.77 17.90
CA MET A 215 -22.09 -14.87 16.79
C MET A 215 -21.76 -15.66 15.51
N ALA A 216 -20.81 -16.60 15.57
CA ALA A 216 -20.41 -17.39 14.42
C ALA A 216 -21.55 -18.28 13.88
N MET A 217 -22.39 -18.83 14.77
CA MET A 217 -23.59 -19.56 14.38
C MET A 217 -24.57 -18.68 13.62
N GLY A 218 -24.82 -17.46 14.11
CA GLY A 218 -25.70 -16.50 13.44
C GLY A 218 -25.22 -16.12 12.05
N GLU A 219 -23.90 -15.89 11.87
CA GLU A 219 -23.31 -15.59 10.56
C GLU A 219 -23.43 -16.77 9.58
N LEU A 220 -23.19 -18.00 10.05
CA LEU A 220 -23.44 -19.21 9.24
C LEU A 220 -24.90 -19.33 8.84
N GLY A 221 -25.83 -19.02 9.75
CA GLY A 221 -27.27 -18.99 9.47
C GLY A 221 -27.63 -18.02 8.36
N VAL A 222 -27.06 -16.82 8.39
CA VAL A 222 -27.23 -15.82 7.32
C VAL A 222 -26.75 -16.36 5.97
N VAL A 223 -25.51 -16.90 5.90
CA VAL A 223 -24.97 -17.43 4.64
C VAL A 223 -25.83 -18.59 4.10
N TYR A 224 -26.29 -19.50 4.96
CA TYR A 224 -27.15 -20.58 4.50
C TYR A 224 -28.53 -20.09 4.02
N ASN A 225 -29.02 -18.97 4.58
CA ASN A 225 -30.23 -18.34 4.07
C ASN A 225 -30.01 -17.72 2.68
N GLU A 226 -28.91 -17.00 2.46
CA GLU A 226 -28.52 -16.48 1.14
C GLU A 226 -28.36 -17.60 0.09
N LEU A 227 -27.89 -18.76 0.50
CA LEU A 227 -27.80 -19.96 -0.34
C LEU A 227 -29.15 -20.67 -0.52
N SER A 228 -30.27 -20.12 -0.01
CA SER A 228 -31.62 -20.73 -0.03
C SER A 228 -31.66 -22.12 0.65
N GLN A 229 -30.77 -22.36 1.62
CA GLN A 229 -30.72 -23.60 2.42
C GLN A 229 -31.42 -23.37 3.78
N GLY A 230 -32.70 -23.07 3.75
CA GLY A 230 -33.51 -22.66 4.90
C GLY A 230 -33.45 -23.60 6.11
N GLU A 231 -33.39 -24.92 5.92
CA GLU A 231 -33.26 -25.88 7.02
C GLU A 231 -31.93 -25.71 7.78
N LYS A 232 -30.83 -25.50 7.05
CA LYS A 232 -29.54 -25.24 7.68
C LYS A 232 -29.52 -23.85 8.35
N ALA A 233 -30.07 -22.86 7.69
CA ALA A 233 -30.21 -21.52 8.24
C ALA A 233 -30.94 -21.57 9.59
N LEU A 234 -32.09 -22.27 9.62
CA LEU A 234 -32.88 -22.45 10.84
C LEU A 234 -32.15 -23.21 11.93
N HIS A 235 -31.38 -24.24 11.57
CA HIS A 235 -30.55 -25.00 12.51
C HIS A 235 -29.51 -24.09 13.21
N TYR A 236 -28.80 -23.29 12.43
CA TYR A 236 -27.74 -22.43 12.97
C TYR A 236 -28.31 -21.25 13.77
N THR A 237 -29.37 -20.60 13.28
CA THR A 237 -30.00 -19.46 13.99
C THR A 237 -30.71 -19.88 15.27
N ARG A 238 -31.27 -21.09 15.35
CA ARG A 238 -31.80 -21.64 16.61
C ARG A 238 -30.69 -21.88 17.62
N LYS A 239 -29.56 -22.40 17.20
CA LYS A 239 -28.38 -22.54 18.09
C LYS A 239 -27.86 -21.20 18.56
N GLU A 240 -27.83 -20.17 17.70
CA GLU A 240 -27.52 -18.81 18.11
C GLU A 240 -28.48 -18.34 19.21
N LEU A 241 -29.78 -18.58 19.03
CA LEU A 241 -30.80 -18.22 20.02
C LEU A 241 -30.55 -18.91 21.38
N ASP A 242 -30.34 -20.23 21.35
CA ASP A 242 -30.12 -21.02 22.56
C ASP A 242 -28.89 -20.52 23.33
N LEU A 243 -27.78 -20.24 22.63
CA LEU A 243 -26.55 -19.72 23.22
C LEU A 243 -26.75 -18.30 23.78
N CYS A 244 -27.43 -17.42 23.03
CA CYS A 244 -27.72 -16.06 23.50
C CYS A 244 -28.59 -16.03 24.75
N LEU A 245 -29.56 -16.96 24.88
CA LEU A 245 -30.37 -17.12 26.10
C LEU A 245 -29.52 -17.59 27.26
N GLN A 246 -28.58 -18.53 27.04
CA GLN A 246 -27.68 -19.03 28.10
C GLN A 246 -26.78 -17.91 28.66
N VAL A 247 -26.28 -17.01 27.83
CA VAL A 247 -25.41 -15.89 28.25
C VAL A 247 -26.20 -14.62 28.62
N SER A 248 -27.52 -14.68 28.61
CA SER A 248 -28.44 -13.56 28.92
C SER A 248 -28.24 -12.32 28.01
N SER A 249 -27.80 -12.52 26.77
CA SER A 249 -27.63 -11.44 25.77
C SER A 249 -28.97 -11.05 25.12
N LEU A 250 -29.95 -10.65 25.93
CA LEU A 250 -31.33 -10.40 25.52
C LEU A 250 -31.49 -9.30 24.46
N HIS A 251 -30.58 -8.33 24.44
CA HIS A 251 -30.61 -7.23 23.46
C HIS A 251 -30.39 -7.68 22.01
N LYS A 252 -29.87 -8.90 21.80
CA LYS A 252 -29.66 -9.48 20.46
C LYS A 252 -30.90 -10.22 19.92
N LEU A 253 -31.87 -10.51 20.78
CA LEU A 253 -33.03 -11.35 20.42
C LEU A 253 -33.81 -10.85 19.19
N PRO A 254 -34.11 -9.56 19.02
CA PRO A 254 -34.85 -9.10 17.85
C PRO A 254 -34.16 -9.45 16.53
N GLN A 255 -32.84 -9.26 16.45
CA GLN A 255 -32.05 -9.61 15.25
C GLN A 255 -32.03 -11.12 15.01
N ILE A 256 -31.95 -11.93 16.08
CA ILE A 256 -31.99 -13.40 15.97
C ILE A 256 -33.37 -13.84 15.49
N TYR A 257 -34.47 -13.26 16.02
CA TYR A 257 -35.79 -13.55 15.57
C TYR A 257 -36.00 -13.19 14.11
N TYR A 258 -35.43 -12.07 13.63
CA TYR A 258 -35.42 -11.72 12.23
C TYR A 258 -34.74 -12.81 11.37
N LYS A 259 -33.54 -13.28 11.75
CA LYS A 259 -32.84 -14.36 11.04
C LYS A 259 -33.64 -15.66 11.02
N ILE A 260 -34.29 -16.03 12.12
CA ILE A 260 -35.17 -17.21 12.20
C ILE A 260 -36.38 -17.02 11.30
N GLY A 261 -37.01 -15.84 11.31
CA GLY A 261 -38.10 -15.48 10.42
C GLY A 261 -37.72 -15.63 8.95
N SER A 262 -36.53 -15.12 8.58
CA SER A 262 -36.01 -15.24 7.22
C SER A 262 -35.77 -16.69 6.80
N ALA A 263 -35.27 -17.53 7.71
CA ALA A 263 -35.08 -18.96 7.46
C ALA A 263 -36.45 -19.67 7.24
N PHE A 264 -37.46 -19.36 8.05
CA PHE A 264 -38.81 -19.89 7.82
C PHE A 264 -39.44 -19.39 6.52
N TRP A 265 -39.18 -18.13 6.18
CA TRP A 265 -39.67 -17.59 4.91
C TRP A 265 -39.05 -18.30 3.70
N SER A 266 -37.72 -18.53 3.70
CA SER A 266 -37.06 -19.30 2.64
C SER A 266 -37.54 -20.76 2.56
N LEU A 267 -38.11 -21.31 3.64
CA LEU A 267 -38.75 -22.61 3.66
C LEU A 267 -40.24 -22.58 3.23
N GLY A 268 -40.81 -21.41 2.89
CA GLY A 268 -42.21 -21.24 2.57
C GLY A 268 -43.15 -21.38 3.77
N GLN A 269 -42.65 -21.41 5.00
CA GLN A 269 -43.44 -21.54 6.23
C GLN A 269 -43.92 -20.17 6.73
N LEU A 270 -44.83 -19.55 5.99
CA LEU A 270 -45.25 -18.17 6.16
C LEU A 270 -45.81 -17.83 7.55
N ASP A 271 -46.57 -18.74 8.16
CA ASP A 271 -47.11 -18.51 9.51
C ASP A 271 -46.02 -18.42 10.56
N SER A 272 -45.05 -19.35 10.50
CA SER A 272 -43.90 -19.32 11.39
C SER A 272 -43.02 -18.09 11.15
N ALA A 273 -42.76 -17.76 9.88
CA ALA A 273 -42.01 -16.57 9.49
C ALA A 273 -42.68 -15.31 10.07
N LYS A 274 -43.97 -15.13 9.90
CA LYS A 274 -44.77 -14.00 10.42
C LYS A 274 -44.55 -13.82 11.94
N VAL A 275 -44.70 -14.92 12.70
CA VAL A 275 -44.53 -14.89 14.17
C VAL A 275 -43.12 -14.40 14.56
N TYR A 276 -42.07 -14.89 13.90
CA TYR A 276 -40.70 -14.50 14.24
C TYR A 276 -40.38 -13.09 13.77
N PHE A 277 -40.84 -12.64 12.63
CA PHE A 277 -40.72 -11.25 12.22
C PHE A 277 -41.47 -10.29 13.14
N GLN A 278 -42.63 -10.67 13.65
CA GLN A 278 -43.32 -9.87 14.67
C GLN A 278 -42.53 -9.76 15.97
N LYS A 279 -41.86 -10.84 16.41
CA LYS A 279 -40.97 -10.80 17.58
C LYS A 279 -39.74 -9.94 17.35
N SER A 280 -39.27 -9.82 16.12
CA SER A 280 -38.12 -8.98 15.78
C SER A 280 -38.40 -7.48 15.83
N LEU A 281 -39.69 -7.09 15.92
CA LEU A 281 -40.07 -5.68 16.04
C LEU A 281 -39.82 -5.07 17.41
N GLU A 282 -39.46 -5.88 18.41
CA GLU A 282 -39.12 -5.41 19.77
C GLU A 282 -37.69 -4.80 19.81
N THR A 283 -37.43 -3.80 18.98
CA THR A 283 -36.09 -3.18 18.83
C THR A 283 -36.22 -1.70 18.49
N ASP A 284 -35.16 -0.94 18.77
CA ASP A 284 -34.94 0.43 18.31
C ASP A 284 -34.09 0.50 17.03
N ASN A 285 -33.66 -0.64 16.50
CA ASN A 285 -32.85 -0.71 15.28
C ASN A 285 -33.69 -0.50 14.03
N LEU A 286 -33.54 0.68 13.39
CA LEU A 286 -34.34 1.08 12.23
C LEU A 286 -34.19 0.13 11.03
N TYR A 287 -33.01 -0.47 10.82
CA TYR A 287 -32.81 -1.44 9.74
C TYR A 287 -33.63 -2.70 9.98
N THR A 288 -33.53 -3.27 11.19
CA THR A 288 -34.30 -4.48 11.55
C THR A 288 -35.80 -4.21 11.46
N LEU A 289 -36.26 -3.02 11.90
CA LEU A 289 -37.67 -2.62 11.81
C LEU A 289 -38.12 -2.50 10.34
N SER A 290 -37.38 -1.76 9.52
CA SER A 290 -37.71 -1.58 8.10
C SER A 290 -37.84 -2.92 7.37
N GLU A 291 -36.79 -3.75 7.47
CA GLU A 291 -36.75 -5.06 6.81
C GLU A 291 -37.85 -6.00 7.33
N ALA A 292 -38.09 -6.04 8.65
CA ALA A 292 -39.12 -6.89 9.22
C ALA A 292 -40.53 -6.47 8.78
N TYR A 293 -40.83 -5.17 8.75
CA TYR A 293 -42.12 -4.66 8.26
C TYR A 293 -42.31 -4.93 6.76
N GLU A 294 -41.28 -4.80 5.95
CA GLU A 294 -41.30 -5.11 4.54
C GLU A 294 -41.69 -6.59 4.29
N VAL A 295 -40.98 -7.51 4.98
CA VAL A 295 -41.26 -8.94 4.84
C VAL A 295 -42.65 -9.30 5.37
N LEU A 296 -43.08 -8.73 6.51
CA LEU A 296 -44.43 -8.90 7.04
C LEU A 296 -45.49 -8.42 6.06
N TYR A 297 -45.26 -7.32 5.35
CA TYR A 297 -46.11 -6.87 4.28
C TYR A 297 -46.24 -7.94 3.18
N TYR A 298 -45.11 -8.46 2.65
CA TYR A 298 -45.17 -9.50 1.61
C TYR A 298 -45.84 -10.77 2.08
N ILE A 299 -45.59 -11.24 3.30
CA ILE A 299 -46.27 -12.41 3.88
C ILE A 299 -47.76 -12.18 3.94
N CYS A 300 -48.21 -11.02 4.42
CA CYS A 300 -49.65 -10.72 4.51
C CYS A 300 -50.33 -10.58 3.15
N VAL A 301 -49.62 -10.06 2.14
CA VAL A 301 -50.13 -10.03 0.75
C VAL A 301 -50.32 -11.45 0.21
N GLU A 302 -49.34 -12.34 0.42
CA GLU A 302 -49.41 -13.74 -0.02
C GLU A 302 -50.54 -14.51 0.70
N GLN A 303 -50.71 -14.23 1.99
CA GLN A 303 -51.81 -14.78 2.79
C GLN A 303 -53.17 -14.11 2.53
N LYS A 304 -53.25 -13.11 1.65
CA LYS A 304 -54.45 -12.30 1.35
C LYS A 304 -55.01 -11.54 2.56
N LEU A 305 -54.18 -11.24 3.53
CA LEU A 305 -54.52 -10.46 4.73
C LEU A 305 -54.31 -8.95 4.45
N TYR A 306 -55.02 -8.42 3.47
CA TYR A 306 -54.74 -7.09 2.90
C TYR A 306 -54.83 -5.94 3.91
N LYS A 307 -55.65 -6.05 4.95
CA LYS A 307 -55.74 -5.02 6.00
C LYS A 307 -54.44 -4.93 6.77
N GLU A 308 -53.92 -6.07 7.24
CA GLU A 308 -52.64 -6.14 7.96
C GLU A 308 -51.48 -5.75 7.03
N ALA A 309 -51.52 -6.17 5.76
CA ALA A 309 -50.53 -5.78 4.77
C ALA A 309 -50.40 -4.26 4.65
N ILE A 310 -51.54 -3.53 4.58
CA ILE A 310 -51.52 -2.06 4.53
C ILE A 310 -50.92 -1.47 5.81
N GLU A 311 -51.22 -2.01 6.98
CA GLU A 311 -50.68 -1.56 8.26
C GLU A 311 -49.14 -1.74 8.29
N TYR A 312 -48.65 -2.91 7.88
CA TYR A 312 -47.20 -3.18 7.81
C TYR A 312 -46.51 -2.34 6.75
N ASN A 313 -47.10 -2.16 5.58
CA ASN A 313 -46.54 -1.30 4.54
C ASN A 313 -46.44 0.16 4.99
N ASN A 314 -47.40 0.68 5.74
CA ASN A 314 -47.34 2.04 6.28
C ASN A 314 -46.18 2.17 7.27
N GLN A 315 -45.93 1.18 8.12
CA GLN A 315 -44.80 1.17 9.03
C GLN A 315 -43.47 1.04 8.27
N TYR A 316 -43.40 0.14 7.28
CA TYR A 316 -42.26 0.01 6.38
C TYR A 316 -41.88 1.36 5.76
N LEU A 317 -42.84 2.08 5.18
CA LEU A 317 -42.61 3.39 4.55
C LEU A 317 -42.04 4.41 5.54
N ILE A 318 -42.57 4.46 6.79
CA ILE A 318 -42.06 5.36 7.83
C ILE A 318 -40.59 5.07 8.16
N TYR A 319 -40.25 3.80 8.35
CA TYR A 319 -38.86 3.43 8.69
C TYR A 319 -37.94 3.50 7.48
N SER A 320 -38.41 3.14 6.29
CA SER A 320 -37.68 3.27 5.03
C SER A 320 -37.36 4.73 4.70
N ASP A 321 -38.32 5.64 4.84
CA ASP A 321 -38.12 7.08 4.66
C ASP A 321 -37.06 7.61 5.67
N SER A 322 -37.15 7.16 6.93
CA SER A 322 -36.19 7.52 7.96
C SER A 322 -34.78 7.04 7.62
N LEU A 323 -34.64 5.81 7.11
CA LEU A 323 -33.36 5.25 6.66
C LEU A 323 -32.85 5.95 5.39
N GLN A 324 -33.75 6.31 4.46
CA GLN A 324 -33.39 7.04 3.25
C GLN A 324 -32.80 8.41 3.58
N VAL A 325 -33.38 9.15 4.54
CA VAL A 325 -32.82 10.42 5.03
C VAL A 325 -31.44 10.20 5.64
N ILE A 326 -31.27 9.17 6.46
CA ILE A 326 -29.98 8.82 7.09
C ILE A 326 -28.95 8.40 6.03
N ASN A 327 -29.37 7.59 5.05
CA ASN A 327 -28.51 7.06 4.00
C ASN A 327 -28.19 8.13 2.94
N HIS A 328 -29.12 9.03 2.58
CA HIS A 328 -28.81 10.15 1.68
C HIS A 328 -27.75 11.11 2.25
N ALA A 329 -27.82 11.38 3.55
CA ALA A 329 -26.75 12.12 4.21
C ALA A 329 -25.43 11.32 4.21
N GLY A 330 -25.54 9.98 4.30
CA GLY A 330 -24.41 9.05 4.17
C GLY A 330 -23.88 8.94 2.74
N GLU A 331 -24.75 8.82 1.72
CA GLU A 331 -24.34 8.72 0.31
C GLU A 331 -23.60 9.95 -0.20
N LEU A 332 -24.04 11.16 0.14
CA LEU A 332 -23.33 12.39 -0.20
C LEU A 332 -21.97 12.46 0.51
N ALA A 333 -21.92 12.07 1.79
CA ALA A 333 -20.66 11.96 2.53
C ALA A 333 -19.78 10.85 1.94
N GLU A 334 -20.37 9.74 1.50
CA GLU A 334 -19.70 8.60 0.89
C GLU A 334 -19.17 8.89 -0.51
N ILE A 335 -19.93 9.59 -1.37
CA ILE A 335 -19.45 10.05 -2.68
C ILE A 335 -18.28 11.03 -2.52
N GLN A 336 -18.40 11.97 -1.59
CA GLN A 336 -17.32 12.88 -1.24
C GLN A 336 -16.12 12.10 -0.69
N ALA A 337 -16.37 11.08 0.15
CA ALA A 337 -15.39 10.20 0.76
C ALA A 337 -14.64 9.37 -0.28
N ARG A 338 -15.35 8.76 -1.23
CA ARG A 338 -14.74 8.00 -2.35
C ARG A 338 -13.86 8.91 -3.21
N TYR A 339 -14.34 10.10 -3.53
CA TYR A 339 -13.59 11.08 -4.34
C TYR A 339 -12.30 11.52 -3.64
N ASP A 340 -12.38 11.85 -2.36
CA ASP A 340 -11.22 12.29 -1.57
C ASP A 340 -10.27 11.12 -1.29
N HIS A 341 -10.79 9.89 -1.10
CA HIS A 341 -9.97 8.68 -0.94
C HIS A 341 -9.19 8.36 -2.23
N GLU A 342 -9.84 8.37 -3.40
CA GLU A 342 -9.15 8.19 -4.69
C GLU A 342 -8.09 9.29 -4.91
N ARG A 343 -8.39 10.52 -4.53
CA ARG A 343 -7.46 11.64 -4.57
C ARG A 343 -6.26 11.43 -3.65
N LEU A 344 -6.50 11.00 -2.40
CA LEU A 344 -5.43 10.71 -1.42
C LEU A 344 -4.59 9.49 -1.83
N LEU A 345 -5.22 8.43 -2.36
CA LEU A 345 -4.50 7.27 -2.92
C LEU A 345 -3.63 7.69 -4.10
N ASN A 346 -4.15 8.53 -4.99
CA ASN A 346 -3.40 9.06 -6.13
C ASN A 346 -2.21 9.92 -5.67
N ILE A 347 -2.42 10.79 -4.68
CA ILE A 347 -1.35 11.62 -4.09
C ILE A 347 -0.31 10.72 -3.38
N ASN A 348 -0.75 9.75 -2.59
CA ASN A 348 0.15 8.85 -1.88
C ASN A 348 0.94 7.94 -2.84
N ASN A 349 0.28 7.47 -3.92
CA ASN A 349 0.94 6.69 -4.95
C ASN A 349 1.92 7.55 -5.77
N GLN A 350 1.60 8.81 -6.02
CA GLN A 350 2.52 9.76 -6.63
C GLN A 350 3.73 10.04 -5.73
N LEU A 351 3.51 10.29 -4.44
CA LEU A 351 4.60 10.50 -3.47
C LEU A 351 5.47 9.25 -3.29
N LYS A 352 4.87 8.05 -3.26
CA LYS A 352 5.64 6.79 -3.26
C LYS A 352 6.43 6.62 -4.55
N LEU A 353 5.84 6.94 -5.70
CA LEU A 353 6.52 6.87 -6.98
C LEU A 353 7.66 7.88 -7.08
N GLU A 354 7.45 9.12 -6.59
CA GLU A 354 8.50 10.13 -6.50
C GLU A 354 9.64 9.70 -5.58
N LYS A 355 9.33 9.15 -4.40
CA LYS A 355 10.33 8.63 -3.47
C LYS A 355 11.11 7.47 -4.09
N THR A 356 10.41 6.51 -4.71
CA THR A 356 11.06 5.37 -5.39
C THR A 356 11.90 5.85 -6.58
N ASN A 357 11.42 6.83 -7.34
CA ASN A 357 12.19 7.43 -8.43
C ASN A 357 13.43 8.18 -7.91
N GLN A 358 13.34 8.90 -6.79
CA GLN A 358 14.50 9.54 -6.16
C GLN A 358 15.53 8.50 -5.68
N GLU A 359 15.07 7.40 -5.09
CA GLU A 359 15.94 6.29 -4.68
C GLU A 359 16.62 5.61 -5.89
N ILE A 360 15.87 5.38 -6.97
CA ILE A 360 16.41 4.82 -8.23
C ILE A 360 17.40 5.79 -8.88
N ILE A 361 17.09 7.08 -8.91
CA ILE A 361 18.01 8.12 -9.43
C ILE A 361 19.27 8.17 -8.56
N GLY A 362 19.14 8.12 -7.23
CA GLY A 362 20.26 8.05 -6.30
C GLY A 362 21.15 6.83 -6.55
N LEU A 363 20.54 5.66 -6.71
CA LEU A 363 21.25 4.41 -7.05
C LEU A 363 21.91 4.49 -8.44
N PHE A 364 21.24 5.08 -9.42
CA PHE A 364 21.81 5.26 -10.76
C PHE A 364 22.99 6.22 -10.74
N VAL A 365 22.90 7.35 -10.04
CA VAL A 365 24.00 8.31 -9.89
C VAL A 365 25.19 7.66 -9.17
N THR A 366 24.95 6.89 -8.09
CA THR A 366 26.01 6.17 -7.39
C THR A 366 26.66 5.10 -8.27
N ALA A 367 25.86 4.36 -9.06
CA ALA A 367 26.38 3.37 -10.01
C ALA A 367 27.22 4.03 -11.12
N VAL A 368 26.78 5.16 -11.66
CA VAL A 368 27.54 5.94 -12.66
C VAL A 368 28.85 6.45 -12.07
N LEU A 369 28.82 6.98 -10.83
CA LEU A 369 30.03 7.43 -10.14
C LEU A 369 31.01 6.26 -9.90
N LEU A 370 30.50 5.09 -9.49
CA LEU A 370 31.34 3.90 -9.33
C LEU A 370 31.96 3.46 -10.67
N ILE A 371 31.20 3.47 -11.75
CA ILE A 371 31.71 3.15 -13.09
C ILE A 371 32.80 4.16 -13.50
N LEU A 372 32.56 5.45 -13.26
CA LEU A 372 33.56 6.50 -13.55
C LEU A 372 34.86 6.30 -12.73
N ILE A 373 34.72 5.94 -11.45
CA ILE A 373 35.85 5.62 -10.58
C ILE A 373 36.60 4.39 -11.12
N ILE A 374 35.90 3.33 -11.50
CA ILE A 374 36.50 2.12 -12.07
C ILE A 374 37.19 2.44 -13.40
N VAL A 375 36.56 3.21 -14.27
CA VAL A 375 37.17 3.65 -15.54
C VAL A 375 38.38 4.53 -15.29
N TYR A 376 38.32 5.44 -14.30
CA TYR A 376 39.45 6.26 -13.91
C TYR A 376 40.58 5.40 -13.36
N GLN A 377 40.34 4.48 -12.44
CA GLN A 377 41.32 3.56 -11.90
C GLN A 377 41.94 2.67 -13.00
N TYR A 378 41.09 2.16 -13.91
CA TYR A 378 41.58 1.39 -15.06
C TYR A 378 42.50 2.22 -15.96
N ARG A 379 42.16 3.50 -16.21
CA ARG A 379 42.99 4.42 -17.00
C ARG A 379 44.31 4.73 -16.25
N VAL A 380 44.27 4.92 -14.93
CA VAL A 380 45.47 5.15 -14.12
C VAL A 380 46.37 3.91 -14.17
N LEU A 381 45.80 2.71 -13.94
CA LEU A 381 46.58 1.46 -14.00
C LEU A 381 47.15 1.20 -15.40
N ARG A 382 46.40 1.54 -16.45
CA ARG A 382 46.89 1.42 -17.84
C ARG A 382 48.01 2.41 -18.11
N LYS A 383 47.91 3.65 -17.58
CA LYS A 383 48.96 4.66 -17.66
C LYS A 383 50.21 4.24 -16.87
N GLU A 384 50.03 3.68 -15.66
CA GLU A 384 51.13 3.16 -14.86
C GLU A 384 51.87 2.02 -15.56
N LYS A 385 51.10 1.06 -16.15
CA LYS A 385 51.69 -0.02 -16.95
C LYS A 385 52.44 0.51 -18.16
N SER A 386 51.86 1.51 -18.87
CA SER A 386 52.52 2.15 -20.00
C SER A 386 53.77 2.93 -19.58
N LEU A 387 53.71 3.64 -18.44
CA LEU A 387 54.85 4.33 -17.85
C LEU A 387 55.94 3.35 -17.37
N ALA A 388 55.55 2.24 -16.77
CA ALA A 388 56.47 1.18 -16.37
C ALA A 388 57.18 0.57 -17.58
N HIS A 389 56.39 0.29 -18.65
CA HIS A 389 56.96 -0.20 -19.91
C HIS A 389 57.90 0.83 -20.57
N ALA A 390 57.52 2.11 -20.59
CA ALA A 390 58.35 3.18 -21.09
C ALA A 390 59.63 3.37 -20.25
N ARG A 391 59.56 3.25 -18.91
CA ARG A 391 60.71 3.29 -18.01
C ARG A 391 61.66 2.11 -18.26
N GLU A 392 61.11 0.93 -18.51
CA GLU A 392 61.92 -0.25 -18.84
C GLU A 392 62.60 -0.09 -20.20
N GLN A 393 61.88 0.44 -21.20
CA GLN A 393 62.48 0.76 -22.51
C GLN A 393 63.60 1.81 -22.37
N ILE A 394 63.37 2.87 -21.59
CA ILE A 394 64.39 3.88 -21.29
C ILE A 394 65.58 3.25 -20.57
N ARG A 395 65.37 2.28 -19.67
CA ARG A 395 66.44 1.56 -19.00
C ARG A 395 67.29 0.78 -20.01
N ILE A 396 66.62 0.02 -20.88
CA ILE A 396 67.27 -0.77 -21.93
C ILE A 396 68.04 0.14 -22.88
N TYR A 397 67.46 1.27 -23.28
CA TYR A 397 68.15 2.24 -24.17
C TYR A 397 69.36 2.88 -23.43
N LYS A 398 69.25 3.21 -22.14
CA LYS A 398 70.33 3.74 -21.35
C LYS A 398 71.49 2.72 -21.19
N GLU A 399 71.14 1.44 -21.00
CA GLU A 399 72.13 0.36 -20.98
C GLU A 399 72.81 0.22 -22.34
N SER A 400 72.03 0.24 -23.43
CA SER A 400 72.58 0.21 -24.79
C SER A 400 73.48 1.43 -25.12
N ILE A 401 73.02 2.62 -24.66
CA ILE A 401 73.82 3.84 -24.82
C ILE A 401 75.17 3.68 -24.02
N ARG A 402 75.09 3.15 -22.81
CA ARG A 402 76.30 2.94 -21.97
C ARG A 402 77.21 1.89 -22.59
N GLU A 403 76.65 0.84 -23.19
CA GLU A 403 77.44 -0.12 -23.95
C GLU A 403 78.09 0.51 -25.20
N ASN A 404 77.30 1.33 -25.90
CA ASN A 404 77.81 2.05 -27.08
C ASN A 404 78.84 3.08 -26.69
N GLU A 405 78.65 3.80 -25.57
CA GLU A 405 79.68 4.70 -25.01
C GLU A 405 80.97 3.97 -24.65
N ASN A 406 80.86 2.77 -24.04
CA ASN A 406 81.98 1.94 -23.75
C ASN A 406 82.68 1.44 -25.03
N ARG A 407 81.87 1.02 -26.04
CA ARG A 407 82.38 0.65 -27.38
C ARG A 407 83.02 1.82 -28.12
N ILE A 408 82.44 3.02 -27.96
CA ILE A 408 83.04 4.25 -28.50
C ILE A 408 84.42 4.53 -27.80
N LYS A 409 84.47 4.39 -26.47
CA LYS A 409 85.73 4.54 -25.73
C LYS A 409 86.80 3.47 -26.13
N GLU A 410 86.32 2.22 -26.31
CA GLU A 410 87.14 1.14 -26.81
C GLU A 410 87.60 1.42 -28.24
N ASN A 411 86.67 1.93 -29.09
CA ASN A 411 87.05 2.33 -30.46
C ASN A 411 87.95 3.57 -30.50
N GLU A 412 87.71 4.56 -29.60
CA GLU A 412 88.65 5.70 -29.46
C GLU A 412 90.02 5.28 -29.00
N GLN A 413 90.09 4.29 -28.07
CA GLN A 413 91.36 3.69 -27.71
C GLN A 413 92.00 2.88 -28.85
N LEU A 414 91.12 2.20 -29.64
CA LEU A 414 91.58 1.46 -30.82
C LEU A 414 91.98 2.44 -31.94
N ILE A 415 91.28 3.54 -32.14
CA ILE A 415 91.64 4.63 -33.06
C ILE A 415 92.97 5.30 -32.63
N ALA A 416 93.17 5.52 -31.34
CA ALA A 416 94.44 6.03 -30.80
C ALA A 416 95.59 5.04 -31.03
N THR A 417 95.28 3.73 -31.11
CA THR A 417 96.33 2.70 -31.40
C THR A 417 96.41 2.39 -32.91
N LEU A 418 95.36 2.75 -33.74
CA LEU A 418 95.31 2.47 -35.20
C LEU A 418 95.66 3.67 -36.10
N ASN A 419 96.24 4.75 -35.56
CA ASN A 419 96.69 5.95 -36.32
C ASN A 419 97.61 5.66 -37.52
N ASN A 420 97.74 4.38 -37.91
CA ASN A 420 98.54 3.95 -39.05
C ASN A 420 97.78 3.10 -40.11
N LYS A 421 96.45 2.95 -40.04
CA LYS A 421 95.67 2.25 -41.12
C LYS A 421 94.38 2.99 -41.45
N GLN A 422 94.43 3.76 -42.54
CA GLN A 422 93.33 4.64 -43.05
C GLN A 422 92.09 3.90 -43.55
N GLN A 423 92.12 2.58 -43.70
CA GLN A 423 91.09 1.82 -44.37
C GLN A 423 89.97 1.24 -43.45
N GLU A 424 90.23 1.10 -42.18
CA GLU A 424 89.29 0.59 -41.17
C GLU A 424 88.37 1.70 -40.54
N ILE A 425 88.80 2.97 -40.76
CA ILE A 425 88.08 4.12 -40.18
C ILE A 425 86.71 4.37 -40.90
N ASP A 426 86.63 4.10 -42.19
CA ASP A 426 85.40 4.36 -42.97
C ASP A 426 84.23 3.43 -42.67
N GLU A 427 84.47 2.19 -42.25
CA GLU A 427 83.42 1.25 -41.83
C GLU A 427 82.78 1.64 -40.51
N ILE A 428 83.53 2.07 -39.53
CA ILE A 428 83.08 2.46 -38.18
C ILE A 428 82.26 3.78 -38.23
N VAL A 429 82.58 4.70 -39.12
CA VAL A 429 81.85 5.95 -39.34
C VAL A 429 80.45 5.68 -39.96
N SER A 430 80.37 4.66 -40.80
CA SER A 430 79.04 4.23 -41.40
C SER A 430 78.11 3.62 -40.35
N GLU A 431 78.66 2.84 -39.41
CA GLU A 431 77.85 2.18 -38.36
C GLU A 431 77.27 3.20 -37.35
N ASN A 432 78.07 4.21 -36.97
CA ASN A 432 77.62 5.28 -36.08
C ASN A 432 76.56 6.19 -36.70
N LYS A 433 76.50 6.34 -38.01
CA LYS A 433 75.46 7.11 -38.69
C LYS A 433 74.12 6.40 -38.67
N SER A 434 74.08 5.06 -38.82
CA SER A 434 72.89 4.24 -38.75
C SER A 434 72.21 4.28 -37.39
N LEU A 435 72.99 4.38 -36.31
CA LEU A 435 72.43 4.44 -34.93
C LEU A 435 71.79 5.79 -34.59
N LEU A 436 72.23 6.87 -35.19
CA LEU A 436 71.63 8.20 -35.04
C LEU A 436 70.28 8.33 -35.74
N ASP A 437 70.08 7.66 -36.87
CA ASP A 437 68.83 7.67 -37.59
C ASP A 437 67.71 6.87 -36.89
N GLN A 438 68.05 5.79 -36.18
CA GLN A 438 67.10 5.02 -35.35
C GLN A 438 66.57 5.79 -34.13
N ASN A 439 67.35 6.66 -33.57
CA ASN A 439 66.92 7.51 -32.45
C ASN A 439 65.93 8.60 -32.87
N ALA A 440 65.99 9.07 -34.12
CA ALA A 440 65.06 10.07 -34.65
C ALA A 440 63.67 9.52 -34.96
N GLU A 441 63.56 8.22 -35.26
CA GLU A 441 62.27 7.57 -35.55
C GLU A 441 61.46 7.30 -34.30
N SER A 442 62.10 7.00 -33.18
CA SER A 442 61.46 6.75 -31.86
C SER A 442 60.79 8.01 -31.29
N HIS A 443 61.27 9.19 -31.60
CA HIS A 443 60.67 10.45 -31.17
C HIS A 443 59.36 10.76 -31.92
N LYS A 444 59.17 10.30 -33.15
CA LYS A 444 57.93 10.51 -33.91
C LYS A 444 56.76 9.66 -33.46
N GLU A 445 56.99 8.50 -32.85
CA GLU A 445 55.88 7.65 -32.32
C GLU A 445 55.27 8.23 -31.07
N ILE A 446 55.95 8.96 -30.26
CA ILE A 446 55.43 9.58 -29.02
C ILE A 446 54.43 10.67 -29.32
N GLU A 447 54.61 11.49 -30.35
CA GLU A 447 53.65 12.53 -30.76
C GLU A 447 52.32 11.98 -31.25
N LYS A 448 52.32 10.77 -31.83
CA LYS A 448 51.09 10.14 -32.37
C LYS A 448 50.11 9.66 -31.30
N TYR A 449 50.58 9.30 -30.12
CA TYR A 449 49.75 8.86 -29.01
C TYR A 449 49.07 10.00 -28.25
N GLU A 450 49.59 11.20 -28.31
CA GLU A 450 48.97 12.38 -27.68
C GLU A 450 47.74 12.90 -28.43
N GLU A 451 47.64 12.74 -29.76
CA GLU A 451 46.49 13.15 -30.56
C GLU A 451 45.26 12.23 -30.42
N LEU A 452 45.47 10.93 -30.16
CA LEU A 452 44.38 9.96 -29.95
C LEU A 452 43.58 10.20 -28.69
N LEU A 453 44.15 10.80 -27.69
CA LEU A 453 43.46 11.11 -26.40
C LEU A 453 42.48 12.27 -26.51
N LYS A 454 42.70 13.22 -27.40
CA LYS A 454 41.82 14.40 -27.63
C LYS A 454 40.51 14.08 -28.32
N SER A 455 40.46 13.01 -29.14
CA SER A 455 39.25 12.68 -29.95
C SER A 455 38.18 11.92 -29.19
N SER A 456 38.51 11.28 -28.05
CA SER A 456 37.61 10.44 -27.29
C SER A 456 36.62 11.22 -26.40
N TYR A 457 36.89 12.47 -26.08
CA TYR A 457 36.06 13.32 -25.22
C TYR A 457 34.85 13.93 -25.94
N LYS A 458 34.83 13.96 -27.27
CA LYS A 458 33.79 14.67 -28.04
C LYS A 458 32.48 13.89 -28.26
N LYS A 459 32.46 12.56 -28.01
CA LYS A 459 31.30 11.69 -28.28
C LYS A 459 30.29 11.55 -27.11
N LEU A 460 30.57 12.08 -25.92
CA LEU A 460 29.71 11.92 -24.75
C LEU A 460 28.60 12.99 -24.65
N ASP A 461 28.71 14.09 -25.34
CA ASP A 461 27.87 15.29 -25.19
C ASP A 461 26.57 15.27 -26.02
N GLU A 462 26.37 14.26 -26.88
CA GLU A 462 25.26 14.26 -27.86
C GLU A 462 23.98 13.53 -27.34
N GLN A 463 23.98 12.91 -26.17
CA GLN A 463 22.85 12.08 -25.67
C GLN A 463 21.96 12.72 -24.59
N LEU A 464 22.27 13.90 -24.10
CA LEU A 464 21.52 14.57 -23.01
C LEU A 464 20.11 15.14 -23.34
N PRO A 465 19.74 15.53 -24.56
CA PRO A 465 18.49 16.28 -24.79
C PRO A 465 17.20 15.47 -24.66
N TYR A 466 17.25 14.13 -24.66
CA TYR A 466 16.05 13.28 -24.64
C TYR A 466 15.45 13.09 -23.26
N PHE A 467 16.23 13.17 -22.20
CA PHE A 467 15.79 12.96 -20.84
C PHE A 467 14.91 14.10 -20.28
N ASP A 468 15.24 15.34 -20.61
CA ASP A 468 14.53 16.50 -20.09
C ASP A 468 13.10 16.62 -20.63
N LYS A 469 12.87 16.20 -21.88
CA LYS A 469 11.56 16.30 -22.52
C LYS A 469 10.55 15.25 -22.01
N LEU A 470 11.02 14.07 -21.61
CA LEU A 470 10.20 13.01 -21.02
C LEU A 470 9.87 13.32 -19.55
N LYS A 471 10.78 13.98 -18.84
CA LYS A 471 10.56 14.44 -17.47
C LYS A 471 9.48 15.53 -17.43
N ASP A 472 9.54 16.49 -18.34
CA ASP A 472 8.54 17.56 -18.48
C ASP A 472 7.12 17.00 -18.74
N LEU A 473 6.98 15.99 -19.61
CA LEU A 473 5.69 15.33 -19.88
C LEU A 473 5.13 14.58 -18.67
N LYS A 474 5.97 14.14 -17.77
CA LYS A 474 5.56 13.43 -16.55
C LYS A 474 5.11 14.39 -15.45
N GLU A 475 5.77 15.54 -15.33
CA GLU A 475 5.46 16.59 -14.36
C GLU A 475 4.28 17.47 -14.81
N HIS A 476 4.14 17.72 -16.12
CA HIS A 476 3.12 18.57 -16.71
C HIS A 476 2.38 17.84 -17.86
N PRO A 477 1.44 16.92 -17.54
CA PRO A 477 0.71 16.17 -18.56
C PRO A 477 -0.08 17.10 -19.48
N LYS A 478 0.12 16.95 -20.80
CA LYS A 478 -0.59 17.71 -21.83
C LYS A 478 -0.96 16.80 -23.00
N TYR A 479 -1.94 17.20 -23.81
CA TYR A 479 -2.31 16.48 -25.02
C TYR A 479 -1.10 16.21 -25.92
N LEU A 480 -0.92 14.95 -26.32
CA LEU A 480 0.21 14.51 -27.13
C LEU A 480 -0.09 14.65 -28.62
N LYS A 481 0.77 15.38 -29.31
CA LYS A 481 0.77 15.46 -30.79
C LYS A 481 1.57 14.28 -31.40
N ASP A 482 1.45 14.04 -32.68
CA ASP A 482 2.11 12.90 -33.36
C ASP A 482 3.64 12.88 -33.19
N ALA A 483 4.28 14.04 -33.11
CA ALA A 483 5.72 14.13 -32.79
C ALA A 483 6.06 13.64 -31.37
N ASP A 484 5.20 13.89 -30.41
CA ASP A 484 5.38 13.44 -29.04
C ASP A 484 5.15 11.92 -28.93
N TRP A 485 4.18 11.39 -29.69
CA TRP A 485 3.94 9.94 -29.79
C TRP A 485 5.14 9.20 -30.38
N SER A 486 5.76 9.75 -31.45
CA SER A 486 6.97 9.16 -32.04
C SER A 486 8.12 9.08 -31.02
N LEU A 487 8.26 10.11 -30.17
CA LEU A 487 9.26 10.14 -29.11
C LEU A 487 8.98 9.08 -28.05
N ILE A 488 7.73 8.94 -27.60
CA ILE A 488 7.29 7.93 -26.62
C ILE A 488 7.50 6.52 -27.15
N ILE A 489 7.13 6.27 -28.40
CA ILE A 489 7.28 4.96 -29.05
C ILE A 489 8.76 4.60 -29.18
N ASN A 490 9.59 5.50 -29.66
CA ASN A 490 11.02 5.27 -29.82
C ASN A 490 11.70 5.02 -28.48
N TRP A 491 11.36 5.79 -27.45
CA TRP A 491 11.89 5.62 -26.12
C TRP A 491 11.42 4.29 -25.48
N THR A 492 10.14 3.93 -25.65
CA THR A 492 9.59 2.68 -25.14
C THR A 492 10.24 1.47 -25.80
N ASN A 493 10.54 1.55 -27.09
CA ASN A 493 11.29 0.52 -27.81
C ASN A 493 12.73 0.41 -27.31
N LEU A 494 13.39 1.54 -27.11
CA LEU A 494 14.78 1.57 -26.62
C LEU A 494 14.88 1.02 -25.21
N GLN A 495 14.03 1.46 -24.28
CA GLN A 495 14.12 1.16 -22.85
C GLN A 495 13.57 -0.24 -22.49
N TYR A 496 12.59 -0.73 -23.25
CA TYR A 496 11.89 -1.98 -22.92
C TYR A 496 11.99 -3.04 -24.02
N HIS A 497 13.19 -3.21 -24.59
CA HIS A 497 13.50 -4.29 -25.54
C HIS A 497 12.52 -4.36 -26.73
N GLN A 498 12.39 -3.29 -27.50
CA GLN A 498 11.49 -3.20 -28.65
C GLN A 498 10.01 -3.45 -28.31
N PHE A 499 9.55 -2.93 -27.16
CA PHE A 499 8.23 -3.19 -26.62
C PHE A 499 7.09 -2.91 -27.60
N TYR A 500 7.08 -1.74 -28.25
CA TYR A 500 6.04 -1.38 -29.23
C TYR A 500 6.06 -2.32 -30.44
N THR A 501 7.24 -2.61 -30.96
CA THR A 501 7.42 -3.53 -32.09
C THR A 501 6.96 -4.95 -31.75
N ARG A 502 7.18 -5.41 -30.51
CA ARG A 502 6.66 -6.70 -30.04
C ARG A 502 5.14 -6.70 -29.94
N LEU A 503 4.52 -5.62 -29.44
CA LEU A 503 3.06 -5.51 -29.41
C LEU A 503 2.44 -5.62 -30.80
N GLU A 504 3.04 -5.02 -31.83
CA GLU A 504 2.57 -5.13 -33.21
C GLU A 504 2.61 -6.57 -33.72
N LYS A 505 3.65 -7.29 -33.37
CA LYS A 505 3.84 -8.68 -33.77
C LYS A 505 2.92 -9.63 -33.02
N ASP A 506 2.83 -9.49 -31.69
CA ASP A 506 2.15 -10.44 -30.82
C ASP A 506 0.62 -10.20 -30.74
N PHE A 507 0.18 -8.98 -31.05
CA PHE A 507 -1.24 -8.58 -31.03
C PHE A 507 -1.62 -7.81 -32.30
N PRO A 508 -1.69 -8.47 -33.45
CA PRO A 508 -1.97 -7.81 -34.73
C PRO A 508 -3.36 -7.14 -34.78
N ASP A 509 -4.30 -7.56 -33.94
CA ASP A 509 -5.65 -6.99 -33.82
C ASP A 509 -5.69 -5.69 -32.96
N PHE A 510 -4.56 -5.25 -32.42
CA PHE A 510 -4.51 -3.99 -31.66
C PHE A 510 -4.59 -2.80 -32.60
N SER A 511 -5.51 -1.88 -32.32
CA SER A 511 -5.52 -0.59 -32.98
C SER A 511 -4.29 0.25 -32.59
N GLU A 512 -3.97 1.25 -33.40
CA GLU A 512 -2.89 2.19 -33.06
C GLU A 512 -3.09 2.82 -31.67
N LEU A 513 -4.32 3.13 -31.32
CA LEU A 513 -4.69 3.66 -30.03
C LEU A 513 -4.43 2.63 -28.89
N ASP A 514 -4.72 1.35 -29.10
CA ASP A 514 -4.42 0.31 -28.12
C ASP A 514 -2.93 0.22 -27.82
N LYS A 515 -2.09 0.24 -28.86
CA LYS A 515 -0.63 0.17 -28.74
C LYS A 515 -0.06 1.40 -28.03
N ARG A 516 -0.56 2.59 -28.36
CA ARG A 516 -0.21 3.84 -27.68
C ARG A 516 -0.57 3.80 -26.18
N TYR A 517 -1.74 3.29 -25.83
CA TYR A 517 -2.13 3.10 -24.43
C TYR A 517 -1.23 2.09 -23.70
N CYS A 518 -0.88 0.99 -24.36
CA CYS A 518 0.05 0.00 -23.79
C CYS A 518 1.43 0.60 -23.49
N CYS A 519 1.96 1.47 -24.36
CA CYS A 519 3.21 2.18 -24.11
C CYS A 519 3.12 3.07 -22.87
N LEU A 520 2.06 3.86 -22.75
CA LEU A 520 1.87 4.74 -21.59
C LEU A 520 1.73 3.95 -20.27
N ILE A 521 1.01 2.83 -20.30
CA ILE A 521 0.87 1.94 -19.16
C ILE A 521 2.23 1.31 -18.80
N LYS A 522 2.99 0.84 -19.78
CA LYS A 522 4.34 0.28 -19.57
C LYS A 522 5.29 1.28 -18.92
N MET A 523 5.19 2.54 -19.31
CA MET A 523 5.97 3.65 -18.75
C MET A 523 5.47 4.08 -17.35
N GLY A 524 4.37 3.53 -16.86
CA GLY A 524 3.84 3.78 -15.53
C GLY A 524 3.01 5.07 -15.39
N PHE A 525 2.40 5.55 -16.47
CA PHE A 525 1.48 6.68 -16.40
C PHE A 525 0.13 6.26 -15.81
N SER A 526 -0.44 7.11 -14.96
CA SER A 526 -1.76 6.92 -14.37
C SER A 526 -2.89 7.05 -15.39
N SER A 527 -4.05 6.46 -15.11
CA SER A 527 -5.22 6.58 -15.99
C SER A 527 -5.67 8.03 -16.21
N SER A 528 -5.49 8.90 -15.20
CA SER A 528 -5.75 10.33 -15.31
C SER A 528 -4.77 11.03 -16.26
N GLN A 529 -3.49 10.72 -16.19
CA GLN A 529 -2.49 11.25 -17.11
C GLN A 529 -2.73 10.76 -18.54
N ILE A 530 -3.05 9.46 -18.71
CA ILE A 530 -3.40 8.88 -20.00
C ILE A 530 -4.63 9.57 -20.61
N ALA A 531 -5.62 9.92 -19.79
CA ALA A 531 -6.79 10.66 -20.25
C ALA A 531 -6.43 12.05 -20.80
N VAL A 532 -5.53 12.77 -20.14
CA VAL A 532 -5.02 14.07 -20.62
C VAL A 532 -4.24 13.89 -21.92
N PHE A 533 -3.34 12.92 -21.99
CA PHE A 533 -2.52 12.65 -23.18
C PHE A 533 -3.36 12.31 -24.41
N ALA A 534 -4.46 11.59 -24.22
CA ALA A 534 -5.36 11.16 -25.29
C ALA A 534 -6.54 12.12 -25.53
N ASN A 535 -6.61 13.25 -24.83
CA ASN A 535 -7.74 14.18 -24.83
C ASN A 535 -9.08 13.46 -24.65
N SER A 536 -9.19 12.64 -23.60
CA SER A 536 -10.36 11.81 -23.32
C SER A 536 -10.76 11.87 -21.84
N LEU A 537 -11.91 11.31 -21.50
CA LEU A 537 -12.33 11.20 -20.10
C LEU A 537 -11.68 9.98 -19.44
N PRO A 538 -11.39 10.00 -18.12
CA PRO A 538 -10.83 8.85 -17.39
C PRO A 538 -11.65 7.57 -17.51
N GLU A 539 -12.98 7.69 -17.60
CA GLU A 539 -13.89 6.56 -17.83
C GLU A 539 -13.67 5.91 -19.20
N SER A 540 -13.36 6.73 -20.21
CA SER A 540 -13.02 6.24 -21.55
C SER A 540 -11.71 5.46 -21.55
N VAL A 541 -10.72 5.89 -20.74
CA VAL A 541 -9.47 5.17 -20.53
C VAL A 541 -9.73 3.82 -19.89
N SER A 542 -10.57 3.77 -18.86
CA SER A 542 -10.94 2.52 -18.17
C SER A 542 -11.63 1.54 -19.13
N LYS A 543 -12.57 2.02 -19.95
CA LYS A 543 -13.22 1.20 -21.00
C LYS A 543 -12.21 0.69 -22.03
N GLN A 544 -11.24 1.52 -22.40
CA GLN A 544 -10.19 1.12 -23.35
C GLN A 544 -9.26 0.07 -22.75
N LYS A 545 -8.85 0.23 -21.49
CA LYS A 545 -8.07 -0.79 -20.76
C LYS A 545 -8.80 -2.14 -20.73
N GLN A 546 -10.12 -2.14 -20.50
CA GLN A 546 -10.92 -3.37 -20.54
C GLN A 546 -10.94 -4.00 -21.93
N ARG A 547 -11.08 -3.20 -22.99
CA ARG A 547 -11.03 -3.70 -24.39
C ARG A 547 -9.66 -4.31 -24.71
N ILE A 548 -8.59 -3.66 -24.33
CA ILE A 548 -7.22 -4.17 -24.49
C ILE A 548 -7.08 -5.52 -23.76
N LYS A 549 -7.54 -5.59 -22.50
CA LYS A 549 -7.55 -6.81 -21.70
C LYS A 549 -8.30 -7.97 -22.38
N GLN A 550 -9.48 -7.68 -22.94
CA GLN A 550 -10.27 -8.67 -23.68
C GLN A 550 -9.57 -9.15 -24.95
N ARG A 551 -8.92 -8.25 -25.69
CA ARG A 551 -8.14 -8.60 -26.89
C ARG A 551 -6.92 -9.44 -26.54
N ILE A 552 -6.22 -9.15 -25.44
CA ILE A 552 -5.12 -9.98 -24.92
C ILE A 552 -5.63 -11.37 -24.59
N LYS A 553 -6.74 -11.48 -23.85
CA LYS A 553 -7.35 -12.76 -23.52
C LYS A 553 -7.66 -13.58 -24.77
N LYS A 554 -8.26 -12.98 -25.77
CA LYS A 554 -8.60 -13.61 -27.05
C LYS A 554 -7.34 -14.06 -27.80
N SER A 555 -6.35 -13.19 -27.92
CA SER A 555 -5.11 -13.49 -28.66
C SER A 555 -4.26 -14.58 -27.99
N LYS A 556 -4.17 -14.59 -26.66
CA LYS A 556 -3.37 -15.56 -25.90
C LYS A 556 -4.21 -16.78 -25.43
N GLN A 557 -5.47 -16.90 -25.86
CA GLN A 557 -6.41 -17.99 -25.51
C GLN A 557 -6.59 -18.18 -23.99
N ILE A 558 -6.57 -17.06 -23.24
CA ILE A 558 -6.76 -17.08 -21.77
C ILE A 558 -8.26 -17.27 -21.49
N PRO A 559 -8.65 -18.25 -20.66
CA PRO A 559 -10.05 -18.48 -20.30
C PRO A 559 -10.75 -17.22 -19.74
N SER A 560 -12.05 -17.10 -19.97
CA SER A 560 -12.82 -15.91 -19.59
C SER A 560 -12.90 -15.68 -18.08
N ASP A 561 -12.83 -16.75 -17.30
CA ASP A 561 -12.84 -16.79 -15.84
C ASP A 561 -11.51 -16.38 -15.19
N VAL A 562 -10.39 -16.44 -15.94
CA VAL A 562 -9.09 -16.00 -15.42
C VAL A 562 -9.01 -14.48 -15.41
N SER A 563 -8.88 -13.89 -14.22
CA SER A 563 -8.68 -12.44 -14.06
C SER A 563 -7.19 -12.11 -13.95
N PHE A 564 -6.75 -11.04 -14.61
CA PHE A 564 -5.42 -10.46 -14.44
C PHE A 564 -5.50 -8.93 -14.49
N LEU A 565 -4.56 -8.25 -13.86
CA LEU A 565 -4.45 -6.79 -13.93
C LEU A 565 -3.67 -6.41 -15.19
N LEU A 566 -4.26 -5.60 -16.08
CA LEU A 566 -3.63 -5.20 -17.34
C LEU A 566 -2.31 -4.47 -17.11
N ASP A 567 -2.27 -3.58 -16.13
CA ASP A 567 -1.10 -2.77 -15.83
C ASP A 567 0.08 -3.65 -15.36
N GLN A 568 -0.20 -4.70 -14.57
CA GLN A 568 0.80 -5.68 -14.15
C GLN A 568 1.25 -6.54 -15.33
N TYR A 569 0.32 -7.06 -16.11
CA TYR A 569 0.63 -7.87 -17.29
C TYR A 569 1.55 -7.13 -18.27
N LEU A 570 1.26 -5.85 -18.56
CA LEU A 570 2.09 -5.06 -19.47
C LEU A 570 3.44 -4.67 -18.86
N LYS A 571 3.57 -4.61 -17.54
CA LYS A 571 4.87 -4.40 -16.88
C LYS A 571 5.78 -5.62 -17.02
N GLU A 572 5.23 -6.82 -16.98
CA GLU A 572 5.95 -8.07 -17.12
C GLU A 572 6.19 -8.44 -18.60
N TYR A 573 5.27 -8.08 -19.51
CA TYR A 573 5.38 -8.24 -20.96
C TYR A 573 6.53 -7.40 -21.55
#